data_cbf15fd6d531944ddda27760a47f08e8
#
_entry.id   cbf15fd6d531944ddda27760a47f08e8
#
_cell.length_a   1.000
_cell.length_b   1.000
_cell.length_c   1.000
_cell.angle_alpha   90.00
_cell.angle_beta   90.00
_cell.angle_gamma   90.00
#
_symmetry.space_group_name_H-M   'P 1'
#
loop_
_entity.id
_entity.type
_entity.pdbx_description
1 polymer ?
#
loop_
_entity_poly.entity_id
_entity_poly.type
_entity_poly.pdbx_seq_one_letter_code
_entity_poly.pdbx_strand_id
1 'polypeptide(L)'
;MSLEYYVICSALAGVIIGVALGLLYSPFCNLVRSFAYLIKGRAVLFGILNEAYNLFFGDYLSHLVYTTDCSTSLIVDKRLVSGAMDLFLSSPDNPPSVVSQYLTGKYFVNIFLPIGVYASLFGKIKKHYLFSLSLSTLLSVLLGNNVMLLMFLFFYNPLMLVGYLFAVGVCYLVPALMDIRIGFTDYASVFSLVKYGNSFLWVLLIGAVLAVTMYFIVQMVLARFDMDNQKYYPREVKALVKALGGERNIVSLDGDVLTVRNPNLIDIIKVDCDIHQDKVTLIEKDYEILKDYF
;
A
#
# COMPACT_ATOMS: atom_id res chain seq x y z
N MET A 1 39.91 15.13 9.51
CA MET A 1 39.29 15.72 8.30
C MET A 1 38.45 16.89 8.76
N SER A 2 38.67 18.11 8.23
CA SER A 2 37.97 19.32 8.68
C SER A 2 36.49 19.31 8.22
N LEU A 3 35.61 19.94 8.97
CA LEU A 3 34.19 20.12 8.64
C LEU A 3 34.00 20.70 7.23
N GLU A 4 34.90 21.65 6.86
CA GLU A 4 34.93 22.29 5.54
C GLU A 4 35.10 21.28 4.38
N TYR A 5 35.93 20.26 4.57
CA TYR A 5 36.13 19.23 3.56
C TYR A 5 34.83 18.44 3.29
N TYR A 6 34.08 18.06 4.33
CA TYR A 6 32.78 17.38 4.16
C TYR A 6 31.75 18.26 3.48
N VAL A 7 31.71 19.56 3.79
CA VAL A 7 30.80 20.51 3.13
C VAL A 7 31.12 20.64 1.65
N ILE A 8 32.40 20.78 1.28
CA ILE A 8 32.82 20.88 -0.11
C ILE A 8 32.52 19.59 -0.87
N CYS A 9 32.84 18.41 -0.30
CA CYS A 9 32.57 17.12 -0.94
C CYS A 9 31.07 16.89 -1.12
N SER A 10 30.23 17.23 -0.13
CA SER A 10 28.78 17.08 -0.26
C SER A 10 28.19 18.04 -1.29
N ALA A 11 28.68 19.27 -1.37
CA ALA A 11 28.28 20.23 -2.40
C ALA A 11 28.65 19.77 -3.80
N LEU A 12 29.89 19.30 -4.00
CA LEU A 12 30.33 18.73 -5.28
C LEU A 12 29.54 17.49 -5.68
N ALA A 13 29.29 16.57 -4.74
CA ALA A 13 28.45 15.41 -4.98
C ALA A 13 27.02 15.82 -5.38
N GLY A 14 26.45 16.82 -4.69
CA GLY A 14 25.13 17.36 -5.03
C GLY A 14 25.07 17.94 -6.45
N VAL A 15 26.09 18.70 -6.85
CA VAL A 15 26.19 19.24 -8.23
C VAL A 15 26.31 18.12 -9.26
N ILE A 16 27.17 17.13 -9.03
CA ILE A 16 27.37 16.00 -9.96
C ILE A 16 26.06 15.22 -10.11
N ILE A 17 25.39 14.91 -9.00
CA ILE A 17 24.09 14.21 -9.00
C ILE A 17 23.03 15.06 -9.71
N GLY A 18 22.98 16.36 -9.44
CA GLY A 18 22.03 17.29 -10.08
C GLY A 18 22.22 17.35 -11.60
N VAL A 19 23.45 17.44 -12.09
CA VAL A 19 23.78 17.42 -13.53
C VAL A 19 23.39 16.05 -14.14
N ALA A 20 23.75 14.94 -13.49
CA ALA A 20 23.41 13.61 -13.97
C ALA A 20 21.89 13.41 -14.07
N LEU A 21 21.14 13.82 -13.04
CA LEU A 21 19.67 13.78 -13.06
C LEU A 21 19.09 14.70 -14.13
N GLY A 22 19.64 15.88 -14.34
CA GLY A 22 19.24 16.81 -15.41
C GLY A 22 19.43 16.22 -16.81
N LEU A 23 20.54 15.52 -17.05
CA LEU A 23 20.80 14.83 -18.32
C LEU A 23 19.86 13.63 -18.55
N LEU A 24 19.50 12.92 -17.47
CA LEU A 24 18.59 11.77 -17.52
C LEU A 24 17.11 12.18 -17.55
N TYR A 25 16.78 13.44 -17.22
CA TYR A 25 15.40 13.90 -17.13
C TYR A 25 14.63 13.78 -18.47
N SER A 26 15.21 14.27 -19.56
CA SER A 26 14.54 14.21 -20.88
C SER A 26 14.30 12.78 -21.38
N PRO A 27 15.27 11.85 -21.39
CA PRO A 27 15.01 10.47 -21.74
C PRO A 27 14.03 9.78 -20.79
N PHE A 28 14.06 10.10 -19.49
CA PHE A 28 13.08 9.58 -18.53
C PHE A 28 11.67 10.06 -18.85
N CYS A 29 11.45 11.36 -19.09
CA CYS A 29 10.16 11.90 -19.48
C CYS A 29 9.63 11.27 -20.79
N ASN A 30 10.50 11.05 -21.77
CA ASN A 30 10.12 10.40 -23.03
C ASN A 30 9.74 8.92 -22.81
N LEU A 31 10.44 8.21 -21.94
CA LEU A 31 10.12 6.84 -21.57
C LEU A 31 8.74 6.77 -20.87
N VAL A 32 8.48 7.64 -19.90
CA VAL A 32 7.20 7.69 -19.20
C VAL A 32 6.06 8.06 -20.16
N ARG A 33 6.29 9.00 -21.08
CA ARG A 33 5.31 9.35 -22.13
C ARG A 33 5.01 8.17 -23.06
N SER A 34 6.04 7.47 -23.54
CA SER A 34 5.87 6.27 -24.36
C SER A 34 5.08 5.20 -23.63
N PHE A 35 5.36 5.02 -22.34
CA PHE A 35 4.62 4.11 -21.48
C PHE A 35 3.17 4.54 -21.30
N ALA A 36 2.89 5.84 -21.10
CA ALA A 36 1.53 6.38 -21.02
C ALA A 36 0.72 6.09 -22.30
N TYR A 37 1.35 6.19 -23.49
CA TYR A 37 0.69 5.81 -24.74
C TYR A 37 0.39 4.31 -24.84
N LEU A 38 1.25 3.43 -24.31
CA LEU A 38 0.99 1.98 -24.32
C LEU A 38 -0.23 1.59 -23.46
N ILE A 39 -0.52 2.35 -22.41
CA ILE A 39 -1.68 2.11 -21.53
C ILE A 39 -2.94 2.85 -21.95
N LYS A 40 -2.88 3.62 -23.04
CA LYS A 40 -4.03 4.36 -23.58
C LYS A 40 -5.22 3.42 -23.87
N GLY A 41 -6.41 3.79 -23.41
CA GLY A 41 -7.63 2.99 -23.54
C GLY A 41 -7.71 1.75 -22.60
N ARG A 42 -6.74 1.56 -21.69
CA ARG A 42 -6.69 0.42 -20.76
C ARG A 42 -6.81 0.89 -19.31
N ALA A 43 -8.01 1.27 -18.89
CA ALA A 43 -8.28 1.87 -17.58
C ALA A 43 -7.72 1.06 -16.40
N VAL A 44 -7.91 -0.26 -16.41
CA VAL A 44 -7.42 -1.16 -15.35
C VAL A 44 -5.90 -1.13 -15.25
N LEU A 45 -5.23 -1.26 -16.39
CA LEU A 45 -3.77 -1.26 -16.46
C LEU A 45 -3.22 0.11 -16.03
N PHE A 46 -3.86 1.19 -16.49
CA PHE A 46 -3.55 2.54 -16.05
C PHE A 46 -3.62 2.66 -14.52
N GLY A 47 -4.74 2.25 -13.91
CA GLY A 47 -4.93 2.35 -12.46
C GLY A 47 -3.82 1.65 -11.67
N ILE A 48 -3.54 0.38 -12.00
CA ILE A 48 -2.52 -0.43 -11.30
C ILE A 48 -1.13 0.21 -11.46
N LEU A 49 -0.75 0.54 -12.69
CA LEU A 49 0.58 1.07 -12.98
C LEU A 49 0.77 2.48 -12.46
N ASN A 50 -0.29 3.30 -12.46
CA ASN A 50 -0.27 4.63 -11.90
C ASN A 50 -0.01 4.60 -10.39
N GLU A 51 -0.70 3.75 -9.63
CA GLU A 51 -0.47 3.64 -8.20
C GLU A 51 0.90 3.02 -7.87
N ALA A 52 1.34 2.03 -8.63
CA ALA A 52 2.68 1.48 -8.47
C ALA A 52 3.77 2.53 -8.79
N TYR A 53 3.56 3.37 -9.81
CA TYR A 53 4.45 4.46 -10.16
C TYR A 53 4.45 5.56 -9.10
N ASN A 54 3.27 5.93 -8.58
CA ASN A 54 3.13 6.96 -7.55
C ASN A 54 3.91 6.64 -6.28
N LEU A 55 4.05 5.37 -5.94
CA LEU A 55 4.83 4.93 -4.78
C LEU A 55 6.29 5.43 -4.82
N PHE A 56 6.90 5.50 -6.01
CA PHE A 56 8.32 5.80 -6.18
C PHE A 56 8.59 7.17 -6.80
N PHE A 57 7.72 7.64 -7.70
CA PHE A 57 7.97 8.78 -8.57
C PHE A 57 6.91 9.89 -8.48
N GLY A 58 5.87 9.71 -7.64
CA GLY A 58 4.79 10.67 -7.49
C GLY A 58 3.85 10.73 -8.71
N ASP A 59 3.03 11.77 -8.79
CA ASP A 59 1.87 11.88 -9.69
C ASP A 59 2.19 12.21 -11.16
N TYR A 60 3.45 12.10 -11.60
CA TYR A 60 3.83 12.51 -12.97
C TYR A 60 3.10 11.71 -14.07
N LEU A 61 2.95 10.40 -13.90
CA LEU A 61 2.19 9.57 -14.86
C LEU A 61 0.72 9.95 -14.92
N SER A 62 0.10 10.16 -13.75
CA SER A 62 -1.28 10.65 -13.65
C SER A 62 -1.46 11.97 -14.39
N HIS A 63 -0.56 12.91 -14.12
CA HIS A 63 -0.59 14.23 -14.73
C HIS A 63 -0.54 14.14 -16.26
N LEU A 64 0.37 13.32 -16.82
CA LEU A 64 0.44 13.12 -18.28
C LEU A 64 -0.88 12.59 -18.86
N VAL A 65 -1.48 11.59 -18.21
CA VAL A 65 -2.73 10.99 -18.70
C VAL A 65 -3.92 11.94 -18.54
N TYR A 66 -3.94 12.74 -17.48
CA TYR A 66 -5.04 13.65 -17.19
C TYR A 66 -5.04 14.92 -18.05
N THR A 67 -3.85 15.45 -18.40
CA THR A 67 -3.71 16.77 -19.04
C THR A 67 -3.20 16.72 -20.48
N THR A 68 -2.84 15.56 -21.00
CA THR A 68 -2.31 15.43 -22.36
C THR A 68 -3.12 14.45 -23.20
N ASP A 69 -2.76 14.33 -24.48
CA ASP A 69 -3.34 13.40 -25.45
C ASP A 69 -3.03 11.91 -25.17
N CYS A 70 -2.26 11.62 -24.10
CA CYS A 70 -2.00 10.25 -23.65
C CYS A 70 -3.27 9.50 -23.25
N SER A 71 -4.31 10.18 -22.74
CA SER A 71 -5.62 9.55 -22.54
C SER A 71 -6.47 9.60 -23.82
N THR A 72 -6.79 10.78 -24.27
CA THR A 72 -7.57 11.05 -25.49
C THR A 72 -7.51 12.51 -25.89
N SER A 73 -7.98 12.81 -27.12
CA SER A 73 -8.23 14.17 -27.59
C SER A 73 -9.56 14.17 -28.30
N LEU A 74 -10.44 15.11 -27.97
CA LEU A 74 -11.77 15.29 -28.58
C LEU A 74 -11.96 16.74 -28.99
N ILE A 75 -12.81 16.95 -29.99
CA ILE A 75 -13.22 18.30 -30.39
C ILE A 75 -14.45 18.67 -29.56
N VAL A 76 -14.33 19.65 -28.68
CA VAL A 76 -15.41 20.24 -27.89
C VAL A 76 -15.55 21.70 -28.30
N ASP A 77 -16.74 22.13 -28.66
CA ASP A 77 -17.02 23.52 -29.11
C ASP A 77 -16.03 24.06 -30.15
N LYS A 78 -15.69 23.24 -31.15
CA LYS A 78 -14.72 23.54 -32.23
C LYS A 78 -13.27 23.74 -31.77
N ARG A 79 -12.91 23.35 -30.51
CA ARG A 79 -11.58 23.38 -30.01
C ARG A 79 -11.10 21.95 -29.74
N LEU A 80 -9.84 21.67 -30.06
CA LEU A 80 -9.24 20.40 -29.70
C LEU A 80 -8.88 20.45 -28.21
N VAL A 81 -9.52 19.61 -27.41
CA VAL A 81 -9.28 19.45 -25.97
C VAL A 81 -8.59 18.10 -25.76
N SER A 82 -7.47 18.09 -25.09
CA SER A 82 -6.66 16.91 -24.82
C SER A 82 -6.56 16.65 -23.32
N GLY A 83 -6.63 15.37 -22.94
CA GLY A 83 -6.56 14.97 -21.54
C GLY A 83 -7.92 14.77 -20.87
N ALA A 84 -8.00 13.76 -20.01
CA ALA A 84 -9.25 13.39 -19.36
C ALA A 84 -9.80 14.50 -18.44
N MET A 85 -8.89 15.23 -17.76
CA MET A 85 -9.27 16.33 -16.86
C MET A 85 -9.78 17.55 -17.62
N ASP A 86 -9.09 17.96 -18.67
CA ASP A 86 -9.49 19.12 -19.47
C ASP A 86 -10.80 18.84 -20.20
N LEU A 87 -11.02 17.61 -20.63
CA LEU A 87 -12.30 17.17 -21.20
C LEU A 87 -13.45 17.21 -20.18
N PHE A 88 -13.17 16.82 -18.91
CA PHE A 88 -14.14 16.98 -17.85
C PHE A 88 -14.47 18.46 -17.58
N LEU A 89 -13.46 19.32 -17.51
CA LEU A 89 -13.64 20.75 -17.27
C LEU A 89 -14.38 21.47 -18.40
N SER A 90 -14.22 21.00 -19.63
CA SER A 90 -14.92 21.58 -20.79
C SER A 90 -16.41 21.22 -20.83
N SER A 91 -16.83 20.13 -20.18
CA SER A 91 -18.22 19.68 -20.15
C SER A 91 -18.54 18.95 -18.83
N PRO A 92 -18.59 19.64 -17.69
CA PRO A 92 -18.75 19.01 -16.38
C PRO A 92 -20.15 18.39 -16.18
N ASP A 93 -21.20 18.93 -16.82
CA ASP A 93 -22.56 18.42 -16.70
C ASP A 93 -22.80 17.15 -17.52
N ASN A 94 -22.06 16.98 -18.62
CA ASN A 94 -22.14 15.78 -19.48
C ASN A 94 -20.72 15.35 -19.92
N PRO A 95 -19.90 14.84 -18.97
CA PRO A 95 -18.52 14.53 -19.30
C PRO A 95 -18.41 13.33 -20.24
N PRO A 96 -17.38 13.31 -21.12
CA PRO A 96 -17.13 12.18 -22.01
C PRO A 96 -16.83 10.88 -21.25
N SER A 97 -17.05 9.72 -21.90
CA SER A 97 -16.80 8.39 -21.34
C SER A 97 -15.34 8.15 -20.89
N VAL A 98 -14.39 8.91 -21.41
CA VAL A 98 -12.98 8.91 -20.99
C VAL A 98 -12.83 9.25 -19.50
N VAL A 99 -13.71 10.08 -18.94
CA VAL A 99 -13.73 10.45 -17.53
C VAL A 99 -13.97 9.21 -16.65
N SER A 100 -14.89 8.33 -17.04
CA SER A 100 -15.15 7.07 -16.30
C SER A 100 -13.94 6.14 -16.31
N GLN A 101 -13.14 6.16 -17.38
CA GLN A 101 -11.98 5.30 -17.54
C GLN A 101 -10.76 5.74 -16.71
N TYR A 102 -10.55 7.06 -16.56
CA TYR A 102 -9.31 7.57 -15.98
C TYR A 102 -9.48 8.37 -14.68
N LEU A 103 -10.60 9.08 -14.48
CA LEU A 103 -10.77 9.95 -13.33
C LEU A 103 -11.61 9.31 -12.21
N THR A 104 -12.76 8.73 -12.55
CA THR A 104 -13.71 8.24 -11.54
C THR A 104 -13.13 7.17 -10.65
N GLY A 105 -12.27 6.27 -11.18
CA GLY A 105 -11.61 5.23 -10.43
C GLY A 105 -10.76 5.75 -9.27
N LYS A 106 -10.17 6.94 -9.41
CA LYS A 106 -9.32 7.55 -8.40
C LYS A 106 -10.08 7.90 -7.11
N TYR A 107 -11.38 8.20 -7.18
CA TYR A 107 -12.22 8.39 -5.99
C TYR A 107 -12.32 7.12 -5.14
N PHE A 108 -12.50 5.97 -5.77
CA PHE A 108 -12.55 4.69 -5.05
C PHE A 108 -11.22 4.37 -4.41
N VAL A 109 -10.13 4.63 -5.11
CA VAL A 109 -8.75 4.40 -4.62
C VAL A 109 -8.40 5.30 -3.45
N ASN A 110 -8.77 6.59 -3.50
CA ASN A 110 -8.35 7.55 -2.48
C ASN A 110 -9.28 7.59 -1.27
N ILE A 111 -10.56 7.22 -1.42
CA ILE A 111 -11.55 7.32 -0.35
C ILE A 111 -11.85 5.95 0.25
N PHE A 112 -12.29 4.99 -0.56
CA PHE A 112 -12.90 3.77 -0.06
C PHE A 112 -11.88 2.66 0.24
N LEU A 113 -10.85 2.47 -0.59
CA LEU A 113 -9.81 1.47 -0.29
C LEU A 113 -9.06 1.79 1.02
N PRO A 114 -8.64 3.05 1.29
CA PRO A 114 -8.01 3.41 2.57
C PRO A 114 -8.90 3.11 3.79
N ILE A 115 -10.21 3.36 3.68
CA ILE A 115 -11.17 3.05 4.75
C ILE A 115 -11.21 1.54 4.99
N GLY A 116 -11.23 0.72 3.93
CA GLY A 116 -11.21 -0.74 4.04
C GLY A 116 -9.92 -1.26 4.70
N VAL A 117 -8.76 -0.71 4.32
CA VAL A 117 -7.46 -1.02 4.95
C VAL A 117 -7.48 -0.63 6.44
N TYR A 118 -7.90 0.59 6.74
CA TYR A 118 -7.97 1.09 8.11
C TYR A 118 -8.86 0.22 9.00
N ALA A 119 -10.08 -0.06 8.56
CA ALA A 119 -11.03 -0.89 9.29
C ALA A 119 -10.50 -2.31 9.54
N SER A 120 -9.75 -2.86 8.58
CA SER A 120 -9.16 -4.19 8.68
C SER A 120 -8.02 -4.27 9.71
N LEU A 121 -7.18 -3.24 9.78
CA LEU A 121 -5.99 -3.18 10.63
C LEU A 121 -6.29 -2.60 12.02
N PHE A 122 -7.39 -1.86 12.17
CA PHE A 122 -7.77 -1.25 13.44
C PHE A 122 -7.89 -2.29 14.56
N GLY A 123 -7.22 -2.03 15.67
CA GLY A 123 -7.19 -2.94 16.83
C GLY A 123 -6.27 -4.17 16.69
N LYS A 124 -5.65 -4.38 15.51
CA LYS A 124 -4.73 -5.52 15.27
C LYS A 124 -3.27 -5.13 15.19
N ILE A 125 -2.98 -3.87 14.90
CA ILE A 125 -1.62 -3.36 14.79
C ILE A 125 -1.19 -2.63 16.05
N LYS A 126 0.12 -2.53 16.27
CA LYS A 126 0.71 -1.80 17.42
C LYS A 126 0.35 -0.31 17.36
N LYS A 127 0.20 0.32 18.53
CA LYS A 127 -0.26 1.73 18.65
C LYS A 127 0.58 2.73 17.83
N HIS A 128 1.87 2.53 17.69
CA HIS A 128 2.73 3.43 16.90
C HIS A 128 2.44 3.34 15.39
N TYR A 129 2.10 2.16 14.87
CA TYR A 129 1.69 2.02 13.46
C TYR A 129 0.27 2.54 13.24
N LEU A 130 -0.60 2.46 14.26
CA LEU A 130 -1.98 2.96 14.17
C LEU A 130 -2.02 4.46 13.88
N PHE A 131 -1.13 5.25 14.50
CA PHE A 131 -1.05 6.68 14.21
C PHE A 131 -0.68 6.95 12.74
N SER A 132 0.34 6.27 12.23
CA SER A 132 0.77 6.41 10.82
C SER A 132 -0.34 5.98 9.85
N LEU A 133 -1.03 4.86 10.14
CA LEU A 133 -2.17 4.40 9.34
C LEU A 133 -3.33 5.39 9.38
N SER A 134 -3.68 5.93 10.55
CA SER A 134 -4.76 6.92 10.70
C SER A 134 -4.45 8.19 9.90
N LEU A 135 -3.23 8.70 10.02
CA LEU A 135 -2.79 9.90 9.31
C LEU A 135 -2.79 9.67 7.80
N SER A 136 -2.23 8.56 7.32
CA SER A 136 -2.19 8.23 5.89
C SER A 136 -3.59 8.03 5.30
N THR A 137 -4.50 7.40 6.03
CA THR A 137 -5.91 7.26 5.62
C THR A 137 -6.60 8.62 5.56
N LEU A 138 -6.42 9.47 6.58
CA LEU A 138 -7.00 10.81 6.61
C LEU A 138 -6.52 11.66 5.43
N LEU A 139 -5.22 11.67 5.15
CA LEU A 139 -4.64 12.41 4.03
C LEU A 139 -5.16 11.89 2.68
N SER A 140 -5.33 10.57 2.54
CA SER A 140 -5.90 9.99 1.32
C SER A 140 -7.34 10.43 1.11
N VAL A 141 -8.18 10.34 2.13
CA VAL A 141 -9.62 10.64 2.04
C VAL A 141 -9.88 12.15 1.88
N LEU A 142 -9.22 13.00 2.67
CA LEU A 142 -9.48 14.44 2.67
C LEU A 142 -8.74 15.18 1.57
N LEU A 143 -7.47 14.85 1.32
CA LEU A 143 -6.63 15.54 0.34
C LEU A 143 -6.53 14.79 -1.00
N GLY A 144 -7.01 13.55 -1.09
CA GLY A 144 -6.91 12.75 -2.30
C GLY A 144 -5.48 12.27 -2.61
N ASN A 145 -4.61 12.19 -1.60
CA ASN A 145 -3.23 11.74 -1.74
C ASN A 145 -2.99 10.46 -0.94
N ASN A 146 -2.85 9.34 -1.65
CA ASN A 146 -2.69 8.01 -1.05
C ASN A 146 -1.22 7.53 -0.97
N VAL A 147 -0.25 8.35 -1.36
CA VAL A 147 1.18 7.97 -1.38
C VAL A 147 1.66 7.50 0.00
N MET A 148 1.28 8.21 1.07
CA MET A 148 1.62 7.80 2.44
C MET A 148 1.03 6.44 2.82
N LEU A 149 -0.17 6.12 2.35
CA LEU A 149 -0.79 4.82 2.56
C LEU A 149 -0.05 3.72 1.78
N LEU A 150 0.31 3.98 0.53
CA LEU A 150 1.09 3.04 -0.29
C LEU A 150 2.45 2.75 0.36
N MET A 151 3.15 3.79 0.83
CA MET A 151 4.39 3.65 1.60
C MET A 151 4.18 2.85 2.89
N PHE A 152 3.12 3.14 3.64
CA PHE A 152 2.77 2.37 4.83
C PHE A 152 2.59 0.89 4.49
N LEU A 153 1.80 0.55 3.48
CA LEU A 153 1.57 -0.83 3.05
C LEU A 153 2.86 -1.52 2.58
N PHE A 154 3.70 -0.80 1.83
CA PHE A 154 4.96 -1.33 1.34
C PHE A 154 5.90 -1.74 2.49
N PHE A 155 6.05 -0.89 3.50
CA PHE A 155 6.94 -1.16 4.64
C PHE A 155 6.31 -2.09 5.68
N TYR A 156 4.99 -2.04 5.86
CA TYR A 156 4.30 -2.88 6.83
C TYR A 156 4.19 -4.33 6.34
N ASN A 157 3.67 -4.53 5.13
CA ASN A 157 3.58 -5.85 4.49
C ASN A 157 3.45 -5.71 2.96
N PRO A 158 4.49 -6.02 2.18
CA PRO A 158 4.47 -5.90 0.71
C PRO A 158 3.35 -6.69 0.03
N LEU A 159 2.89 -7.80 0.61
CA LEU A 159 1.78 -8.59 0.06
C LEU A 159 0.44 -7.84 0.18
N MET A 160 0.27 -7.02 1.23
CA MET A 160 -0.90 -6.13 1.31
C MET A 160 -0.89 -5.09 0.20
N LEU A 161 0.29 -4.56 -0.15
CA LEU A 161 0.41 -3.64 -1.28
C LEU A 161 0.02 -4.32 -2.60
N VAL A 162 0.44 -5.57 -2.83
CA VAL A 162 0.02 -6.33 -4.03
C VAL A 162 -1.49 -6.51 -4.06
N GLY A 163 -2.11 -6.89 -2.92
CA GLY A 163 -3.56 -6.99 -2.80
C GLY A 163 -4.27 -5.64 -3.03
N TYR A 164 -3.69 -4.55 -2.53
CA TYR A 164 -4.18 -3.19 -2.76
C TYR A 164 -4.13 -2.82 -4.25
N LEU A 165 -3.01 -3.07 -4.94
CA LEU A 165 -2.88 -2.78 -6.37
C LEU A 165 -3.86 -3.60 -7.22
N PHE A 166 -4.14 -4.84 -6.83
CA PHE A 166 -5.20 -5.62 -7.47
C PHE A 166 -6.58 -4.97 -7.29
N ALA A 167 -6.91 -4.54 -6.07
CA ALA A 167 -8.16 -3.82 -5.78
C ALA A 167 -8.25 -2.49 -6.53
N VAL A 168 -7.14 -1.79 -6.74
CA VAL A 168 -7.06 -0.59 -7.59
C VAL A 168 -7.51 -0.90 -9.02
N GLY A 169 -7.07 -2.01 -9.59
CA GLY A 169 -7.52 -2.44 -10.92
C GLY A 169 -9.06 -2.55 -11.00
N VAL A 170 -9.68 -3.12 -9.97
CA VAL A 170 -11.15 -3.22 -9.87
C VAL A 170 -11.80 -1.83 -9.74
N CYS A 171 -11.18 -0.92 -8.97
CA CYS A 171 -11.66 0.47 -8.82
C CYS A 171 -11.72 1.25 -10.14
N TYR A 172 -10.85 0.96 -11.10
CA TYR A 172 -10.90 1.56 -12.43
C TYR A 172 -11.80 0.78 -13.41
N LEU A 173 -11.91 -0.54 -13.23
CA LEU A 173 -12.76 -1.37 -14.08
C LEU A 173 -14.25 -1.07 -13.89
N VAL A 174 -14.71 -0.99 -12.66
CA VAL A 174 -16.14 -0.85 -12.34
C VAL A 174 -16.73 0.43 -12.90
N PRO A 175 -16.19 1.65 -12.68
CA PRO A 175 -16.75 2.86 -13.28
C PRO A 175 -16.63 2.89 -14.79
N ALA A 176 -15.59 2.28 -15.37
CA ALA A 176 -15.46 2.17 -16.83
C ALA A 176 -16.55 1.29 -17.45
N LEU A 177 -16.93 0.18 -16.80
CA LEU A 177 -18.02 -0.71 -17.25
C LEU A 177 -19.41 -0.09 -17.03
N MET A 178 -19.61 0.62 -15.93
CA MET A 178 -20.90 1.24 -15.58
C MET A 178 -21.06 2.64 -16.16
N ASP A 179 -20.06 3.15 -16.86
CA ASP A 179 -20.00 4.50 -17.44
C ASP A 179 -20.31 5.61 -16.42
N ILE A 180 -19.77 5.46 -15.19
CA ILE A 180 -19.91 6.46 -14.13
C ILE A 180 -18.88 7.56 -14.36
N ARG A 181 -19.33 8.77 -14.70
CA ARG A 181 -18.49 9.86 -15.17
C ARG A 181 -18.40 10.98 -14.13
N ILE A 182 -17.49 10.85 -13.17
CA ILE A 182 -17.20 11.87 -12.17
C ILE A 182 -15.74 12.26 -12.28
N GLY A 183 -15.49 13.53 -12.52
CA GLY A 183 -14.13 14.07 -12.60
C GLY A 183 -13.79 14.94 -11.39
N PHE A 184 -12.56 15.42 -11.37
CA PHE A 184 -12.03 16.35 -10.38
C PHE A 184 -11.10 17.35 -11.05
N THR A 185 -10.80 18.46 -10.36
CA THR A 185 -9.90 19.52 -10.89
C THR A 185 -8.46 19.36 -10.42
N ASP A 186 -8.26 19.02 -9.17
CA ASP A 186 -6.93 18.89 -8.57
C ASP A 186 -6.71 17.46 -8.08
N TYR A 187 -7.50 17.04 -7.08
CA TYR A 187 -7.37 15.73 -6.46
C TYR A 187 -8.74 15.08 -6.23
N ALA A 188 -8.80 13.75 -6.39
CA ALA A 188 -9.98 12.95 -6.09
C ALA A 188 -10.14 12.79 -4.56
N SER A 189 -10.76 13.75 -3.91
CA SER A 189 -11.01 13.81 -2.47
C SER A 189 -12.52 13.81 -2.15
N VAL A 190 -12.88 13.68 -0.88
CA VAL A 190 -14.29 13.81 -0.46
C VAL A 190 -14.86 15.17 -0.85
N PHE A 191 -14.09 16.24 -0.76
CA PHE A 191 -14.55 17.57 -1.11
C PHE A 191 -14.86 17.69 -2.61
N SER A 192 -14.00 17.15 -3.47
CA SER A 192 -14.25 17.16 -4.92
C SER A 192 -15.41 16.22 -5.29
N LEU A 193 -15.58 15.10 -4.58
CA LEU A 193 -16.70 14.20 -4.77
C LEU A 193 -18.05 14.89 -4.46
N VAL A 194 -18.13 15.67 -3.39
CA VAL A 194 -19.33 16.43 -3.03
C VAL A 194 -19.60 17.54 -4.07
N LYS A 195 -18.52 18.18 -4.58
CA LYS A 195 -18.66 19.29 -5.56
C LYS A 195 -19.10 18.81 -6.94
N TYR A 196 -18.58 17.68 -7.43
CA TYR A 196 -18.76 17.21 -8.80
C TYR A 196 -19.55 15.91 -8.94
N GLY A 197 -20.07 15.37 -7.84
CA GLY A 197 -20.66 14.04 -7.80
C GLY A 197 -22.08 13.94 -8.29
N ASN A 198 -22.34 14.12 -9.58
CA ASN A 198 -23.68 13.94 -10.17
C ASN A 198 -24.27 12.52 -9.94
N SER A 199 -23.42 11.52 -9.75
CA SER A 199 -23.77 10.11 -9.45
C SER A 199 -23.36 9.67 -8.04
N PHE A 200 -23.43 10.58 -7.08
CA PHE A 200 -22.93 10.41 -5.72
C PHE A 200 -23.41 9.12 -5.03
N LEU A 201 -24.69 8.78 -5.14
CA LEU A 201 -25.24 7.55 -4.51
C LEU A 201 -24.61 6.28 -5.07
N TRP A 202 -24.41 6.19 -6.39
CA TRP A 202 -23.75 5.06 -7.02
C TRP A 202 -22.30 4.92 -6.56
N VAL A 203 -21.57 6.03 -6.43
CA VAL A 203 -20.21 6.02 -5.94
C VAL A 203 -20.14 5.56 -4.49
N LEU A 204 -21.07 6.00 -3.62
CA LEU A 204 -21.14 5.53 -2.23
C LEU A 204 -21.41 4.03 -2.14
N LEU A 205 -22.40 3.52 -2.89
CA LEU A 205 -22.77 2.10 -2.86
C LEU A 205 -21.61 1.21 -3.34
N ILE A 206 -21.06 1.53 -4.51
CA ILE A 206 -19.94 0.78 -5.08
C ILE A 206 -18.70 0.92 -4.19
N GLY A 207 -18.43 2.13 -3.72
CA GLY A 207 -17.31 2.41 -2.84
C GLY A 207 -17.39 1.61 -1.53
N ALA A 208 -18.57 1.49 -0.92
CA ALA A 208 -18.79 0.67 0.26
C ALA A 208 -18.47 -0.82 -0.01
N VAL A 209 -18.93 -1.35 -1.14
CA VAL A 209 -18.62 -2.73 -1.55
C VAL A 209 -17.11 -2.91 -1.74
N LEU A 210 -16.43 -1.97 -2.39
CA LEU A 210 -14.98 -2.01 -2.59
C LEU A 210 -14.20 -1.90 -1.28
N ALA A 211 -14.67 -1.07 -0.32
CA ALA A 211 -14.08 -0.97 1.00
C ALA A 211 -14.19 -2.31 1.77
N VAL A 212 -15.36 -2.96 1.72
CA VAL A 212 -15.58 -4.29 2.32
C VAL A 212 -14.69 -5.34 1.63
N THR A 213 -14.59 -5.31 0.31
CA THR A 213 -13.71 -6.21 -0.45
C THR A 213 -12.25 -6.03 0.00
N MET A 214 -11.80 -4.79 0.11
CA MET A 214 -10.43 -4.50 0.57
C MET A 214 -10.21 -4.95 2.01
N TYR A 215 -11.20 -4.77 2.90
CA TYR A 215 -11.17 -5.31 4.25
C TYR A 215 -10.88 -6.82 4.25
N PHE A 216 -11.60 -7.60 3.45
CA PHE A 216 -11.38 -9.05 3.36
C PHE A 216 -10.04 -9.43 2.73
N ILE A 217 -9.57 -8.70 1.71
CA ILE A 217 -8.25 -8.92 1.12
C ILE A 217 -7.16 -8.78 2.19
N VAL A 218 -7.19 -7.69 2.96
CA VAL A 218 -6.22 -7.46 4.05
C VAL A 218 -6.32 -8.56 5.12
N GLN A 219 -7.55 -8.95 5.54
CA GLN A 219 -7.74 -10.03 6.50
C GLN A 219 -7.16 -11.37 5.99
N MET A 220 -7.33 -11.67 4.72
CA MET A 220 -6.80 -12.89 4.10
C MET A 220 -5.26 -12.88 4.10
N VAL A 221 -4.65 -11.73 3.79
CA VAL A 221 -3.19 -11.56 3.83
C VAL A 221 -2.67 -11.70 5.25
N LEU A 222 -3.31 -11.06 6.24
CA LEU A 222 -2.94 -11.17 7.66
C LEU A 222 -3.04 -12.60 8.16
N ALA A 223 -4.12 -13.32 7.83
CA ALA A 223 -4.32 -14.69 8.28
C ALA A 223 -3.22 -15.66 7.79
N ARG A 224 -2.62 -15.37 6.62
CA ARG A 224 -1.59 -16.22 6.02
C ARG A 224 -0.16 -15.73 6.29
N PHE A 225 0.03 -14.42 6.42
CA PHE A 225 1.33 -13.75 6.43
C PHE A 225 1.38 -12.67 7.51
N ASP A 226 0.94 -13.02 8.73
CA ASP A 226 0.97 -12.10 9.86
C ASP A 226 2.42 -11.88 10.30
N MET A 227 3.00 -10.78 9.83
CA MET A 227 4.38 -10.39 10.14
C MET A 227 4.50 -9.78 11.55
N ASP A 228 3.40 -9.28 12.13
CA ASP A 228 3.42 -8.58 13.43
C ASP A 228 3.38 -9.58 14.62
N ASN A 229 2.91 -10.81 14.36
CA ASN A 229 2.96 -11.91 15.32
C ASN A 229 4.26 -12.73 15.25
N GLN A 230 5.15 -12.44 14.30
CA GLN A 230 6.51 -12.96 14.40
C GLN A 230 7.23 -12.20 15.52
N LYS A 231 7.14 -12.71 16.75
CA LYS A 231 8.00 -12.26 17.84
C LYS A 231 9.43 -12.27 17.31
N TYR A 232 10.10 -11.11 17.32
CA TYR A 232 11.51 -11.03 16.95
C TYR A 232 12.32 -11.69 18.05
N TYR A 233 12.68 -12.92 17.82
CA TYR A 233 13.58 -13.63 18.71
C TYR A 233 15.04 -13.39 18.30
N PRO A 234 15.92 -13.06 19.23
CA PRO A 234 17.37 -13.17 19.00
C PRO A 234 17.72 -14.55 18.44
N ARG A 235 18.86 -14.66 17.77
CA ARG A 235 19.26 -15.93 17.11
C ARG A 235 19.25 -17.11 18.08
N GLU A 236 19.66 -16.90 19.33
CA GLU A 236 19.71 -17.92 20.38
C GLU A 236 18.28 -18.38 20.74
N VAL A 237 17.38 -17.45 21.03
CA VAL A 237 15.96 -17.75 21.31
C VAL A 237 15.31 -18.47 20.15
N LYS A 238 15.56 -18.01 18.92
CA LYS A 238 15.00 -18.63 17.72
C LYS A 238 15.48 -20.07 17.50
N ALA A 239 16.74 -20.33 17.78
CA ALA A 239 17.32 -21.68 17.72
C ALA A 239 16.67 -22.60 18.76
N LEU A 240 16.52 -22.10 19.99
CA LEU A 240 15.93 -22.82 21.11
C LEU A 240 14.44 -23.10 20.87
N VAL A 241 13.66 -22.10 20.48
CA VAL A 241 12.23 -22.25 20.12
C VAL A 241 12.07 -23.27 18.99
N LYS A 242 12.94 -23.26 17.97
CA LYS A 242 12.92 -24.25 16.90
C LYS A 242 13.23 -25.65 17.41
N ALA A 243 14.17 -25.79 18.31
CA ALA A 243 14.54 -27.08 18.92
C ALA A 243 13.43 -27.64 19.85
N LEU A 244 12.63 -26.76 20.46
CA LEU A 244 11.43 -27.10 21.23
C LEU A 244 10.19 -27.44 20.37
N GLY A 245 10.34 -27.57 19.06
CA GLY A 245 9.24 -27.90 18.13
C GLY A 245 8.49 -26.71 17.59
N GLY A 246 9.01 -25.49 17.79
CA GLY A 246 8.43 -24.23 17.30
C GLY A 246 7.49 -23.56 18.29
N GLU A 247 7.20 -22.27 18.06
CA GLU A 247 6.38 -21.43 18.96
C GLU A 247 4.98 -22.03 19.21
N ARG A 248 4.38 -22.65 18.21
CA ARG A 248 3.05 -23.29 18.34
C ARG A 248 3.03 -24.52 19.25
N ASN A 249 4.19 -25.11 19.51
CA ASN A 249 4.33 -26.23 20.42
C ASN A 249 4.41 -25.80 21.89
N ILE A 250 4.83 -24.58 22.14
CA ILE A 250 4.95 -23.98 23.47
C ILE A 250 3.60 -23.43 23.92
N VAL A 251 3.11 -23.88 25.08
CA VAL A 251 1.80 -23.45 25.65
C VAL A 251 2.02 -22.38 26.71
N SER A 252 2.89 -22.66 27.68
CA SER A 252 3.21 -21.73 28.78
C SER A 252 4.58 -22.06 29.38
N LEU A 253 5.22 -21.06 29.96
CA LEU A 253 6.44 -21.21 30.74
C LEU A 253 6.10 -20.78 32.16
N ASP A 254 6.33 -21.69 33.13
CA ASP A 254 6.00 -21.48 34.55
C ASP A 254 7.26 -21.86 35.39
N GLY A 255 8.06 -20.84 35.70
CA GLY A 255 9.39 -21.06 36.20
C GLY A 255 10.26 -21.81 35.18
N ASP A 256 10.98 -22.83 35.60
CA ASP A 256 11.80 -23.67 34.73
C ASP A 256 11.02 -24.77 33.97
N VAL A 257 9.70 -24.85 34.20
CA VAL A 257 8.81 -25.85 33.56
C VAL A 257 8.08 -25.25 32.36
N LEU A 258 8.38 -25.78 31.18
CA LEU A 258 7.73 -25.45 29.95
C LEU A 258 6.64 -26.47 29.65
N THR A 259 5.41 -26.03 29.45
CA THR A 259 4.32 -26.90 28.97
C THR A 259 4.27 -26.86 27.44
N VAL A 260 4.28 -28.06 26.81
CA VAL A 260 4.27 -28.23 25.36
C VAL A 260 3.05 -29.01 24.91
N ARG A 261 2.59 -28.77 23.67
CA ARG A 261 1.47 -29.51 23.07
C ARG A 261 1.85 -30.92 22.64
N ASN A 262 3.05 -31.07 22.08
CA ASN A 262 3.54 -32.36 21.59
C ASN A 262 5.03 -32.49 21.90
N PRO A 263 5.40 -33.29 22.93
CA PRO A 263 6.79 -33.48 23.32
C PRO A 263 7.64 -34.21 22.26
N ASN A 264 7.03 -34.95 21.35
CA ASN A 264 7.75 -35.64 20.28
C ASN A 264 8.36 -34.70 19.23
N LEU A 265 7.98 -33.43 19.23
CA LEU A 265 8.55 -32.42 18.33
C LEU A 265 9.83 -31.79 18.88
N ILE A 266 10.24 -32.11 20.09
CA ILE A 266 11.43 -31.55 20.73
C ILE A 266 12.69 -32.30 20.25
N ASP A 267 13.68 -31.51 19.83
CA ASP A 267 15.00 -32.01 19.44
C ASP A 267 15.88 -32.13 20.67
N ILE A 268 15.81 -33.29 21.34
CA ILE A 268 16.51 -33.60 22.59
C ILE A 268 18.06 -33.49 22.46
N ILE A 269 18.57 -33.56 21.22
CA ILE A 269 20.03 -33.39 20.99
C ILE A 269 20.45 -31.92 21.14
N LYS A 270 19.52 -30.99 20.92
CA LYS A 270 19.82 -29.54 20.96
C LYS A 270 19.33 -28.83 22.20
N VAL A 271 18.43 -29.45 22.95
CA VAL A 271 17.93 -28.92 24.22
C VAL A 271 18.18 -29.96 25.29
N ASP A 272 18.97 -29.61 26.28
CA ASP A 272 19.22 -30.45 27.43
C ASP A 272 18.05 -30.23 28.40
N CYS A 273 17.09 -31.17 28.41
CA CYS A 273 15.87 -31.04 29.17
C CYS A 273 15.32 -32.41 29.59
N ASP A 274 14.63 -32.43 30.74
CA ASP A 274 13.87 -33.59 31.18
C ASP A 274 12.41 -33.47 30.74
N ILE A 275 11.91 -34.52 30.07
CA ILE A 275 10.54 -34.53 29.53
C ILE A 275 9.66 -35.48 30.35
N HIS A 276 8.64 -34.91 30.99
CA HIS A 276 7.62 -35.67 31.71
C HIS A 276 6.22 -35.35 31.13
N GLN A 277 5.70 -36.25 30.27
CA GLN A 277 4.44 -36.10 29.55
C GLN A 277 4.47 -34.82 28.66
N ASP A 278 3.67 -33.81 29.01
CA ASP A 278 3.56 -32.53 28.32
C ASP A 278 4.39 -31.41 28.97
N LYS A 279 5.12 -31.76 30.05
CA LYS A 279 5.99 -30.83 30.80
C LYS A 279 7.45 -31.10 30.52
N VAL A 280 8.17 -30.04 30.24
CA VAL A 280 9.61 -30.04 29.92
C VAL A 280 10.31 -29.17 30.92
N THR A 281 11.19 -29.75 31.73
CA THR A 281 12.03 -28.98 32.66
C THR A 281 13.26 -28.51 31.93
N LEU A 282 13.42 -27.18 31.81
CA LEU A 282 14.57 -26.54 31.17
C LEU A 282 15.74 -26.39 32.14
N ILE A 283 16.95 -26.42 31.60
CA ILE A 283 18.13 -26.01 32.38
C ILE A 283 18.11 -24.49 32.60
N GLU A 284 18.65 -24.01 33.69
CA GLU A 284 18.72 -22.61 34.10
C GLU A 284 19.14 -21.67 32.95
N LYS A 285 20.11 -22.08 32.11
CA LYS A 285 20.58 -21.32 30.96
C LYS A 285 19.49 -21.13 29.90
N ASP A 286 18.74 -22.17 29.57
CA ASP A 286 17.70 -22.12 28.53
C ASP A 286 16.45 -21.42 29.04
N TYR A 287 16.15 -21.53 30.33
CA TYR A 287 15.11 -20.74 30.99
C TYR A 287 15.45 -19.25 30.96
N GLU A 288 16.66 -18.82 31.29
CA GLU A 288 17.08 -17.41 31.24
C GLU A 288 16.93 -16.79 29.83
N ILE A 289 17.15 -17.62 28.81
CA ILE A 289 16.95 -17.19 27.39
C ILE A 289 15.46 -17.03 27.04
N LEU A 290 14.57 -17.83 27.61
CA LEU A 290 13.15 -17.86 27.26
C LEU A 290 12.23 -16.99 28.12
N LYS A 291 12.60 -16.74 29.39
CA LYS A 291 11.75 -16.08 30.41
C LYS A 291 11.18 -14.71 29.97
N ASP A 292 11.90 -13.97 29.12
CA ASP A 292 11.48 -12.65 28.66
C ASP A 292 10.54 -12.71 27.43
N TYR A 293 10.29 -13.91 26.90
CA TYR A 293 9.55 -14.10 25.64
C TYR A 293 8.28 -14.93 25.79
N PHE A 294 8.18 -15.74 26.81
CA PHE A 294 7.05 -16.62 27.13
C PHE A 294 6.64 -16.47 28.59
#